data_1b58b24cd9bebf46e38062d3e6e1c04a
#
_entry.id   1b58b24cd9bebf46e38062d3e6e1c04a
#
_cell.length_a   1.000
_cell.length_b   1.000
_cell.length_c   1.000
_cell.angle_alpha   90.00
_cell.angle_beta   90.00
_cell.angle_gamma   90.00
#
_symmetry.space_group_name_H-M   'P 1'
#
loop_
_entity.id
_entity.type
_entity.pdbx_description
1 polymer ?
#
loop_
_entity_poly.entity_id
_entity_poly.type
_entity_poly.pdbx_seq_one_letter_code
_entity_poly.pdbx_strand_id
1 'polypeptide(L)'
;MKVKIETAANIIVILVAVVVGSVFLKDRFFSTPPEPNEVKAGDKLTNLEGWDWSAHDQTLVLGLRKGCHFCEDSAPFYQRLTTQQQGGSNATIVAVFPDAADAVKEVVQSEGLRVHALAGVPLERLKISGTPTLLLVNRSGTVVNAWIGMLSPRQELEVMKATTEPTAADLKLPDPLAKK
;
A
#
# COMPACT_ATOMS: atom_id res chain seq x y z
N MET A 1 39.72 55.21 6.88
CA MET A 1 39.74 54.03 6.01
C MET A 1 39.24 52.78 6.71
N LYS A 2 39.49 52.53 8.00
CA LYS A 2 39.08 51.34 8.77
C LYS A 2 37.54 51.14 8.83
N VAL A 3 36.77 52.21 9.09
CA VAL A 3 35.28 52.13 9.22
C VAL A 3 34.60 51.60 7.95
N LYS A 4 35.09 51.95 6.75
CA LYS A 4 34.51 51.45 5.48
C LYS A 4 34.75 49.97 5.25
N ILE A 5 35.87 49.42 5.76
CA ILE A 5 36.19 47.99 5.63
C ILE A 5 35.35 47.17 6.58
N GLU A 6 35.14 47.64 7.82
CA GLU A 6 34.27 46.93 8.79
C GLU A 6 32.81 46.91 8.34
N THR A 7 32.30 48.00 7.75
CA THR A 7 30.94 48.06 7.22
C THR A 7 30.78 47.12 6.02
N ALA A 8 31.77 47.04 5.13
CA ALA A 8 31.75 46.14 4.00
C ALA A 8 31.80 44.65 4.44
N ALA A 9 32.62 44.33 5.44
CA ALA A 9 32.70 42.97 5.99
C ALA A 9 31.35 42.53 6.62
N ASN A 10 30.71 43.41 7.40
CA ASN A 10 29.41 43.13 8.00
C ASN A 10 28.32 42.93 6.96
N ILE A 11 28.30 43.69 5.87
CA ILE A 11 27.34 43.53 4.78
C ILE A 11 27.54 42.17 4.11
N ILE A 12 28.78 41.75 3.86
CA ILE A 12 29.05 40.42 3.25
C ILE A 12 28.58 39.30 4.17
N VAL A 13 28.83 39.37 5.47
CA VAL A 13 28.37 38.36 6.44
C VAL A 13 26.82 38.25 6.44
N ILE A 14 26.12 39.38 6.43
CA ILE A 14 24.66 39.41 6.38
C ILE A 14 24.16 38.80 5.07
N LEU A 15 24.74 39.11 3.93
CA LEU A 15 24.37 38.54 2.65
C LEU A 15 24.56 37.01 2.60
N VAL A 16 25.70 36.53 3.12
CA VAL A 16 25.98 35.09 3.22
C VAL A 16 24.96 34.44 4.14
N ALA A 17 24.65 35.00 5.29
CA ALA A 17 23.67 34.49 6.23
C ALA A 17 22.25 34.42 5.59
N VAL A 18 21.87 35.45 4.81
CA VAL A 18 20.59 35.47 4.10
C VAL A 18 20.54 34.40 3.00
N VAL A 19 21.61 34.22 2.24
CA VAL A 19 21.68 33.19 1.18
C VAL A 19 21.62 31.79 1.79
N VAL A 20 22.45 31.53 2.81
CA VAL A 20 22.43 30.22 3.50
C VAL A 20 21.08 29.97 4.16
N GLY A 21 20.51 30.96 4.84
CA GLY A 21 19.18 30.87 5.43
C GLY A 21 18.11 30.60 4.39
N SER A 22 18.17 31.25 3.23
CA SER A 22 17.20 31.06 2.13
C SER A 22 17.28 29.64 1.55
N VAL A 23 18.49 29.08 1.40
CA VAL A 23 18.68 27.71 0.92
C VAL A 23 18.11 26.71 1.95
N PHE A 24 18.42 26.89 3.24
CA PHE A 24 17.89 26.04 4.30
C PHE A 24 16.36 26.14 4.45
N LEU A 25 15.79 27.34 4.34
CA LEU A 25 14.33 27.51 4.35
C LEU A 25 13.68 26.87 3.13
N LYS A 26 14.29 27.02 1.94
CA LYS A 26 13.77 26.41 0.71
C LYS A 26 13.71 24.88 0.85
N ASP A 27 14.78 24.25 1.33
CA ASP A 27 14.81 22.80 1.53
C ASP A 27 13.83 22.34 2.61
N ARG A 28 13.62 23.14 3.65
CA ARG A 28 12.73 22.78 4.77
C ARG A 28 11.24 23.02 4.47
N PHE A 29 10.91 24.06 3.68
CA PHE A 29 9.52 24.48 3.47
C PHE A 29 9.00 24.25 2.06
N PHE A 30 9.88 24.09 1.06
CA PHE A 30 9.50 23.93 -0.34
C PHE A 30 9.97 22.62 -0.97
N SER A 31 10.80 21.83 -0.29
CA SER A 31 10.99 20.43 -0.69
C SER A 31 9.73 19.69 -0.29
N THR A 32 8.80 19.54 -1.22
CA THR A 32 7.79 18.50 -1.14
C THR A 32 8.57 17.19 -0.99
N PRO A 33 8.41 16.42 0.10
CA PRO A 33 8.98 15.08 0.16
C PRO A 33 8.57 14.39 -1.15
N PRO A 34 9.43 13.60 -1.80
CA PRO A 34 8.99 12.77 -2.91
C PRO A 34 7.75 12.05 -2.39
N GLU A 35 6.61 12.26 -3.04
CA GLU A 35 5.39 11.53 -2.68
C GLU A 35 5.82 10.06 -2.65
N PRO A 36 5.69 9.37 -1.52
CA PRO A 36 5.93 7.95 -1.51
C PRO A 36 5.11 7.42 -2.69
N ASN A 37 5.69 6.54 -3.47
CA ASN A 37 5.06 5.98 -4.67
C ASN A 37 3.94 5.04 -4.19
N GLU A 38 2.99 5.63 -3.44
CA GLU A 38 1.89 4.94 -2.80
C GLU A 38 0.95 4.40 -3.86
N VAL A 39 0.63 3.17 -3.69
CA VAL A 39 -0.35 2.48 -4.53
C VAL A 39 -1.69 3.20 -4.50
N LYS A 40 -2.28 3.40 -5.68
CA LYS A 40 -3.58 4.06 -5.85
C LYS A 40 -4.50 3.21 -6.73
N ALA A 41 -5.80 3.43 -6.59
CA ALA A 41 -6.77 2.84 -7.51
C ALA A 41 -6.43 3.22 -8.96
N GLY A 42 -6.48 2.23 -9.86
CA GLY A 42 -6.05 2.35 -11.26
C GLY A 42 -4.60 1.92 -11.52
N ASP A 43 -3.77 1.75 -10.49
CA ASP A 43 -2.41 1.24 -10.66
C ASP A 43 -2.41 -0.18 -11.17
N LYS A 44 -1.52 -0.45 -12.12
CA LYS A 44 -1.27 -1.80 -12.64
C LYS A 44 -0.14 -2.44 -11.84
N LEU A 45 -0.40 -3.59 -11.25
CA LEU A 45 0.59 -4.38 -10.54
C LEU A 45 1.27 -5.37 -11.50
N THR A 46 2.55 -5.63 -11.27
CA THR A 46 3.27 -6.69 -11.96
C THR A 46 2.82 -8.06 -11.42
N ASN A 47 2.99 -9.09 -12.25
CA ASN A 47 2.76 -10.45 -11.78
C ASN A 47 3.66 -10.78 -10.60
N LEU A 48 3.10 -11.43 -9.59
CA LEU A 48 3.83 -11.95 -8.47
C LEU A 48 4.22 -13.40 -8.77
N GLU A 49 5.42 -13.78 -8.36
CA GLU A 49 5.83 -15.17 -8.41
C GLU A 49 4.91 -16.02 -7.50
N GLY A 50 4.34 -17.07 -8.08
CA GLY A 50 3.39 -17.92 -7.35
C GLY A 50 1.95 -17.36 -7.25
N TRP A 51 1.61 -16.27 -7.97
CA TRP A 51 0.25 -15.71 -7.98
C TRP A 51 -0.16 -15.24 -9.37
N ASP A 52 -1.27 -15.77 -9.86
CA ASP A 52 -1.87 -15.38 -11.14
C ASP A 52 -3.17 -14.59 -10.90
N TRP A 53 -3.14 -13.29 -11.20
CA TRP A 53 -4.32 -12.42 -11.07
C TRP A 53 -5.51 -12.93 -11.89
N SER A 54 -5.26 -13.50 -13.07
CA SER A 54 -6.29 -13.92 -14.00
C SER A 54 -7.07 -15.15 -13.54
N ALA A 55 -6.52 -15.91 -12.61
CA ALA A 55 -7.16 -17.08 -12.02
C ALA A 55 -8.29 -16.75 -11.02
N HIS A 56 -8.40 -15.48 -10.60
CA HIS A 56 -9.32 -15.01 -9.58
C HIS A 56 -10.13 -13.83 -10.09
N ASP A 57 -11.42 -13.74 -9.76
CA ASP A 57 -12.25 -12.59 -10.13
C ASP A 57 -11.72 -11.32 -9.48
N GLN A 58 -11.46 -11.41 -8.19
CA GLN A 58 -10.78 -10.39 -7.41
C GLN A 58 -9.79 -11.02 -6.45
N THR A 59 -8.75 -10.29 -6.13
CA THR A 59 -7.77 -10.66 -5.10
C THR A 59 -7.69 -9.55 -4.06
N LEU A 60 -7.90 -9.87 -2.79
CA LEU A 60 -7.54 -8.99 -1.68
C LEU A 60 -6.14 -9.33 -1.22
N VAL A 61 -5.19 -8.45 -1.49
CA VAL A 61 -3.80 -8.57 -1.05
C VAL A 61 -3.65 -7.95 0.32
N LEU A 62 -3.10 -8.69 1.27
CA LEU A 62 -2.68 -8.20 2.58
C LEU A 62 -1.15 -8.03 2.56
N GLY A 63 -0.67 -6.81 2.42
CA GLY A 63 0.75 -6.47 2.52
C GLY A 63 1.15 -6.37 3.99
N LEU A 64 1.88 -7.37 4.48
CA LEU A 64 2.22 -7.52 5.89
C LEU A 64 3.74 -7.68 6.06
N ARG A 65 4.22 -7.57 7.32
CA ARG A 65 5.63 -7.78 7.69
C ARG A 65 5.73 -8.36 9.09
N LYS A 66 6.71 -9.23 9.35
CA LYS A 66 7.03 -9.72 10.69
C LYS A 66 7.46 -8.55 11.60
N GLY A 67 6.98 -8.56 12.85
CA GLY A 67 7.28 -7.53 13.84
C GLY A 67 6.64 -6.17 13.56
N CYS A 68 5.61 -6.14 12.72
CA CYS A 68 4.80 -4.96 12.47
C CYS A 68 3.66 -4.88 13.48
N HIS A 69 3.79 -4.04 14.50
CA HIS A 69 2.81 -3.87 15.57
C HIS A 69 1.37 -3.63 15.05
N PHE A 70 1.20 -2.74 14.09
CA PHE A 70 -0.12 -2.47 13.49
C PHE A 70 -0.67 -3.67 12.68
N CYS A 71 0.21 -4.55 12.17
CA CYS A 71 -0.24 -5.77 11.52
C CYS A 71 -0.79 -6.77 12.54
N GLU A 72 -0.11 -6.90 13.70
CA GLU A 72 -0.52 -7.73 14.82
C GLU A 72 -1.84 -7.23 15.41
N ASP A 73 -1.99 -5.93 15.65
CA ASP A 73 -3.22 -5.31 16.13
C ASP A 73 -4.41 -5.52 15.16
N SER A 74 -4.13 -5.64 13.86
CA SER A 74 -5.15 -5.87 12.83
C SER A 74 -5.48 -7.35 12.62
N ALA A 75 -4.76 -8.29 13.23
CA ALA A 75 -4.95 -9.73 13.03
C ALA A 75 -6.40 -10.21 13.31
N PRO A 76 -7.12 -9.72 14.35
CA PRO A 76 -8.52 -10.09 14.55
C PRO A 76 -9.43 -9.73 13.37
N PHE A 77 -9.13 -8.62 12.67
CA PHE A 77 -9.86 -8.26 11.47
C PHE A 77 -9.54 -9.22 10.30
N TYR A 78 -8.28 -9.58 10.09
CA TYR A 78 -7.89 -10.52 9.04
C TYR A 78 -8.48 -11.92 9.27
N GLN A 79 -8.59 -12.36 10.51
CA GLN A 79 -9.26 -13.61 10.87
C GLN A 79 -10.73 -13.58 10.46
N ARG A 80 -11.44 -12.46 10.71
CA ARG A 80 -12.85 -12.28 10.27
C ARG A 80 -12.96 -12.32 8.75
N LEU A 81 -12.07 -11.61 8.02
CA LEU A 81 -12.03 -11.60 6.55
C LEU A 81 -11.85 -13.01 5.98
N THR A 82 -10.89 -13.78 6.50
CA THR A 82 -10.62 -15.14 6.01
C THR A 82 -11.76 -16.12 6.33
N THR A 83 -12.48 -15.90 7.42
CA THR A 83 -13.70 -16.68 7.75
C THR A 83 -14.85 -16.34 6.80
N GLN A 84 -15.03 -15.06 6.46
CA GLN A 84 -16.04 -14.62 5.51
C GLN A 84 -15.77 -15.17 4.09
N GLN A 85 -14.51 -15.29 3.68
CA GLN A 85 -14.16 -15.88 2.39
C GLN A 85 -14.71 -17.30 2.24
N GLN A 86 -14.73 -18.10 3.30
CA GLN A 86 -15.29 -19.46 3.28
C GLN A 86 -16.82 -19.48 3.09
N GLY A 87 -17.49 -18.35 3.34
CA GLY A 87 -18.95 -18.19 3.21
C GLY A 87 -19.44 -17.67 1.86
N GLY A 88 -18.56 -17.45 0.87
CA GLY A 88 -18.96 -17.01 -0.48
C GLY A 88 -18.50 -15.58 -0.84
N SER A 89 -17.30 -15.19 -0.45
CA SER A 89 -16.66 -13.96 -0.94
C SER A 89 -16.27 -14.08 -2.41
N ASN A 90 -16.42 -12.99 -3.18
CA ASN A 90 -15.98 -12.90 -4.57
C ASN A 90 -14.46 -12.65 -4.68
N ALA A 91 -13.79 -12.28 -3.59
CA ALA A 91 -12.36 -12.01 -3.56
C ALA A 91 -11.58 -13.15 -2.91
N THR A 92 -10.54 -13.63 -3.56
CA THR A 92 -9.54 -14.52 -2.94
C THR A 92 -8.55 -13.69 -2.13
N ILE A 93 -8.25 -14.12 -0.89
CA ILE A 93 -7.33 -13.39 0.00
C ILE A 93 -5.93 -14.01 -0.10
N VAL A 94 -4.91 -13.17 -0.30
CA VAL A 94 -3.51 -13.55 -0.28
C VAL A 94 -2.73 -12.59 0.62
N ALA A 95 -1.92 -13.13 1.51
CA ALA A 95 -0.98 -12.34 2.31
C ALA A 95 0.41 -12.32 1.66
N VAL A 96 1.03 -11.16 1.57
CA VAL A 96 2.33 -10.96 0.94
C VAL A 96 3.30 -10.38 1.95
N PHE A 97 4.45 -11.04 2.09
CA PHE A 97 5.49 -10.67 3.04
C PHE A 97 6.84 -10.50 2.35
N PRO A 98 7.63 -9.50 2.72
CA PRO A 98 9.03 -9.39 2.30
C PRO A 98 9.93 -10.37 3.07
N ASP A 99 9.42 -10.92 4.15
CA ASP A 99 10.14 -11.80 5.07
C ASP A 99 10.37 -13.19 4.47
N ALA A 100 11.36 -13.91 5.02
CA ALA A 100 11.67 -15.29 4.62
C ALA A 100 10.56 -16.28 5.02
N ALA A 101 10.44 -17.38 4.30
CA ALA A 101 9.35 -18.34 4.43
C ALA A 101 9.12 -18.87 5.87
N ASP A 102 10.19 -19.13 6.62
CA ASP A 102 10.07 -19.60 8.01
C ASP A 102 9.46 -18.52 8.92
N ALA A 103 9.87 -17.26 8.73
CA ALA A 103 9.34 -16.12 9.47
C ALA A 103 7.85 -15.88 9.13
N VAL A 104 7.47 -16.01 7.86
CA VAL A 104 6.08 -15.91 7.41
C VAL A 104 5.21 -16.99 8.01
N LYS A 105 5.72 -18.25 8.02
CA LYS A 105 5.02 -19.38 8.63
C LYS A 105 4.75 -19.15 10.12
N GLU A 106 5.73 -18.61 10.84
CA GLU A 106 5.61 -18.26 12.26
C GLU A 106 4.49 -17.21 12.44
N VAL A 107 4.51 -16.10 11.69
CA VAL A 107 3.49 -15.04 11.76
C VAL A 107 2.09 -15.58 11.43
N VAL A 108 1.95 -16.32 10.34
CA VAL A 108 0.65 -16.88 9.92
C VAL A 108 0.08 -17.83 10.99
N GLN A 109 0.94 -18.60 11.66
CA GLN A 109 0.52 -19.50 12.73
C GLN A 109 0.18 -18.75 14.03
N SER A 110 1.04 -17.83 14.47
CA SER A 110 0.82 -17.07 15.71
C SER A 110 -0.43 -16.20 15.65
N GLU A 111 -0.66 -15.57 14.49
CA GLU A 111 -1.82 -14.72 14.25
C GLU A 111 -3.08 -15.50 13.83
N GLY A 112 -3.00 -16.83 13.70
CA GLY A 112 -4.13 -17.69 13.33
C GLY A 112 -4.75 -17.36 11.96
N LEU A 113 -3.94 -16.88 11.02
CA LEU A 113 -4.40 -16.48 9.69
C LEU A 113 -4.60 -17.70 8.79
N ARG A 114 -5.78 -17.84 8.20
CA ARG A 114 -6.13 -18.91 7.25
C ARG A 114 -6.08 -18.37 5.82
N VAL A 115 -4.89 -18.10 5.31
CA VAL A 115 -4.67 -17.40 4.05
C VAL A 115 -3.50 -18.01 3.29
N HIS A 116 -3.56 -17.96 1.97
CA HIS A 116 -2.38 -18.25 1.16
C HIS A 116 -1.34 -17.15 1.40
N ALA A 117 -0.12 -17.52 1.77
CA ALA A 117 0.93 -16.56 2.09
C ALA A 117 2.10 -16.70 1.10
N LEU A 118 2.52 -15.58 0.52
CA LEU A 118 3.68 -15.44 -0.34
C LEU A 118 4.81 -14.79 0.46
N ALA A 119 5.92 -15.50 0.59
CA ALA A 119 7.12 -15.04 1.29
C ALA A 119 8.18 -14.51 0.33
N GLY A 120 9.06 -13.62 0.81
CA GLY A 120 10.19 -13.10 0.03
C GLY A 120 9.78 -12.15 -1.11
N VAL A 121 8.57 -11.59 -1.06
CA VAL A 121 8.07 -10.66 -2.08
C VAL A 121 8.36 -9.23 -1.65
N PRO A 122 9.24 -8.49 -2.33
CA PRO A 122 9.47 -7.08 -2.03
C PRO A 122 8.17 -6.28 -2.18
N LEU A 123 7.74 -5.59 -1.12
CA LEU A 123 6.47 -4.84 -1.10
C LEU A 123 6.45 -3.68 -2.10
N GLU A 124 7.62 -3.17 -2.46
CA GLU A 124 7.81 -2.13 -3.49
C GLU A 124 7.32 -2.57 -4.87
N ARG A 125 7.33 -3.88 -5.17
CA ARG A 125 6.76 -4.45 -6.41
C ARG A 125 5.25 -4.23 -6.50
N LEU A 126 4.60 -4.10 -5.35
CA LEU A 126 3.17 -3.78 -5.21
C LEU A 126 2.94 -2.29 -4.93
N LYS A 127 3.98 -1.46 -5.01
CA LYS A 127 3.98 -0.03 -4.63
C LYS A 127 3.51 0.19 -3.18
N ILE A 128 3.75 -0.77 -2.30
CA ILE A 128 3.43 -0.69 -0.87
C ILE A 128 4.62 -0.08 -0.15
N SER A 129 4.43 1.12 0.41
CA SER A 129 5.44 1.88 1.16
C SER A 129 5.41 1.60 2.66
N GLY A 130 4.30 1.08 3.19
CA GLY A 130 4.10 0.80 4.61
C GLY A 130 3.20 -0.40 4.87
N THR A 131 3.28 -0.97 6.08
CA THR A 131 2.45 -2.09 6.52
C THR A 131 1.67 -1.75 7.79
N PRO A 132 0.43 -2.25 7.92
CA PRO A 132 -0.30 -3.04 6.95
C PRO A 132 -0.81 -2.22 5.76
N THR A 133 -0.97 -2.83 4.59
CA THR A 133 -1.66 -2.25 3.44
C THR A 133 -2.54 -3.32 2.79
N LEU A 134 -3.78 -2.97 2.50
CA LEU A 134 -4.73 -3.85 1.81
C LEU A 134 -4.99 -3.32 0.41
N LEU A 135 -4.92 -4.20 -0.60
CA LEU A 135 -5.20 -3.86 -1.99
C LEU A 135 -6.27 -4.79 -2.54
N LEU A 136 -7.35 -4.22 -3.06
CA LEU A 136 -8.30 -4.99 -3.86
C LEU A 136 -7.87 -4.90 -5.33
N VAL A 137 -7.56 -6.04 -5.92
CA VAL A 137 -7.00 -6.16 -7.27
C VAL A 137 -7.95 -6.98 -8.12
N ASN A 138 -8.24 -6.53 -9.33
CA ASN A 138 -9.08 -7.24 -10.26
C ASN A 138 -8.29 -8.30 -11.06
N ARG A 139 -8.97 -9.11 -11.84
CA ARG A 139 -8.42 -10.16 -12.71
C ARG A 139 -7.31 -9.68 -13.67
N SER A 140 -7.30 -8.40 -14.03
CA SER A 140 -6.28 -7.85 -14.91
C SER A 140 -5.02 -7.36 -14.17
N GLY A 141 -4.93 -7.53 -12.84
CA GLY A 141 -3.85 -7.02 -12.03
C GLY A 141 -3.93 -5.51 -11.77
N THR A 142 -5.11 -4.90 -11.93
CA THR A 142 -5.32 -3.48 -11.67
C THR A 142 -5.91 -3.30 -10.27
N VAL A 143 -5.33 -2.38 -9.51
CA VAL A 143 -5.83 -2.02 -8.18
C VAL A 143 -7.17 -1.31 -8.30
N VAL A 144 -8.19 -1.89 -7.68
CA VAL A 144 -9.56 -1.33 -7.61
C VAL A 144 -9.68 -0.39 -6.43
N ASN A 145 -9.10 -0.79 -5.28
CA ASN A 145 -9.06 0.03 -4.07
C ASN A 145 -7.82 -0.28 -3.25
N ALA A 146 -7.39 0.67 -2.42
CA ALA A 146 -6.25 0.55 -1.53
C ALA A 146 -6.58 1.17 -0.16
N TRP A 147 -6.20 0.48 0.90
CA TRP A 147 -6.32 0.93 2.28
C TRP A 147 -4.96 0.78 2.95
N ILE A 148 -4.43 1.88 3.48
CA ILE A 148 -3.07 1.96 4.03
C ILE A 148 -3.13 2.17 5.53
N GLY A 149 -2.33 1.42 6.26
CA GLY A 149 -2.26 1.46 7.72
C GLY A 149 -3.36 0.65 8.41
N MET A 150 -3.42 0.77 9.73
CA MET A 150 -4.45 0.15 10.56
C MET A 150 -5.82 0.78 10.25
N LEU A 151 -6.80 -0.07 9.98
CA LEU A 151 -8.12 0.37 9.57
C LEU A 151 -9.00 0.78 10.77
N SER A 152 -9.78 1.82 10.56
CA SER A 152 -10.90 2.12 11.44
C SER A 152 -12.04 1.10 11.25
N PRO A 153 -12.95 0.92 12.22
CA PRO A 153 -14.10 0.01 12.09
C PRO A 153 -14.96 0.27 10.84
N ARG A 154 -15.05 1.52 10.41
CA ARG A 154 -15.76 1.89 9.18
C ARG A 154 -15.04 1.36 7.94
N GLN A 155 -13.71 1.53 7.88
CA GLN A 155 -12.91 1.02 6.76
C GLN A 155 -12.89 -0.52 6.73
N GLU A 156 -12.88 -1.19 7.89
CA GLU A 156 -13.03 -2.66 7.95
C GLU A 156 -14.34 -3.12 7.29
N LEU A 157 -15.45 -2.43 7.56
CA LEU A 157 -16.75 -2.72 6.90
C LEU A 157 -16.69 -2.43 5.41
N GLU A 158 -16.02 -1.37 4.98
CA GLU A 158 -15.81 -1.06 3.56
C GLU A 158 -15.04 -2.18 2.86
N VAL A 159 -13.96 -2.70 3.46
CA VAL A 159 -13.21 -3.85 2.92
C VAL A 159 -14.09 -5.09 2.82
N MET A 160 -14.79 -5.43 3.90
CA MET A 160 -15.68 -6.59 3.94
C MET A 160 -16.77 -6.52 2.84
N LYS A 161 -17.34 -5.35 2.65
CA LYS A 161 -18.33 -5.09 1.60
C LYS A 161 -17.70 -5.20 0.21
N ALA A 162 -16.56 -4.56 -0.02
CA ALA A 162 -15.88 -4.57 -1.30
C ALA A 162 -15.44 -5.98 -1.74
N THR A 163 -15.17 -6.89 -0.81
CA THR A 163 -14.80 -8.28 -1.11
C THR A 163 -16.00 -9.19 -1.41
N THR A 164 -17.22 -8.76 -1.08
CA THR A 164 -18.45 -9.53 -1.34
C THR A 164 -19.21 -9.04 -2.56
N GLU A 165 -19.02 -7.79 -2.97
CA GLU A 165 -19.71 -7.23 -4.13
C GLU A 165 -18.92 -7.52 -5.42
N PRO A 166 -19.58 -7.93 -6.52
CA PRO A 166 -18.93 -8.03 -7.82
C PRO A 166 -18.50 -6.62 -8.28
N THR A 167 -17.30 -6.52 -8.84
CA THR A 167 -16.80 -5.24 -9.37
C THR A 167 -17.69 -4.78 -10.53
N ALA A 168 -17.90 -3.47 -10.67
CA ALA A 168 -18.61 -2.90 -11.82
C ALA A 168 -18.01 -3.31 -13.20
N ALA A 169 -16.74 -3.75 -13.22
CA ALA A 169 -16.09 -4.33 -14.39
C ALA A 169 -16.63 -5.73 -14.76
N ASP A 170 -17.15 -6.48 -13.78
CA ASP A 170 -17.74 -7.81 -13.98
C ASP A 170 -19.21 -7.72 -14.42
N LEU A 171 -19.86 -6.57 -14.20
CA LEU A 171 -21.20 -6.22 -14.66
C LEU A 171 -21.25 -5.74 -16.12
N LYS A 172 -20.17 -5.95 -16.90
CA LYS A 172 -20.24 -5.71 -18.34
C LYS A 172 -21.20 -6.71 -18.95
N LEU A 173 -22.45 -6.26 -19.11
CA LEU A 173 -23.48 -7.01 -19.84
C LEU A 173 -22.88 -7.57 -21.14
N PRO A 174 -23.19 -8.80 -21.51
CA PRO A 174 -22.82 -9.34 -22.81
C PRO A 174 -23.30 -8.37 -23.87
N ASP A 175 -22.39 -8.01 -24.79
CA ASP A 175 -22.68 -7.12 -25.91
C ASP A 175 -23.90 -7.69 -26.68
N PRO A 176 -25.06 -7.02 -26.71
CA PRO A 176 -26.27 -7.54 -27.39
C PRO A 176 -26.08 -7.65 -28.89
N LEU A 177 -24.93 -7.22 -29.45
CA LEU A 177 -24.63 -7.21 -30.90
C LEU A 177 -23.66 -8.33 -31.33
N ALA A 178 -23.22 -9.22 -30.45
CA ALA A 178 -22.34 -10.36 -30.81
C ALA A 178 -23.12 -11.56 -31.40
N LYS A 179 -24.24 -11.31 -32.06
CA LYS A 179 -24.92 -12.32 -32.90
C LYS A 179 -25.03 -11.78 -34.31
N LYS A 180 -24.01 -12.06 -35.13
CA LYS A 180 -24.17 -12.29 -36.58
C LYS A 180 -23.06 -13.18 -37.08
#